data_8ce7b3b55ef4f5a397e2d816b6744cd9
#
_entry.id   8ce7b3b55ef4f5a397e2d816b6744cd9
#
_cell.length_a   1.000
_cell.length_b   1.000
_cell.length_c   1.000
_cell.angle_alpha   90.00
_cell.angle_beta   90.00
_cell.angle_gamma   90.00
#
_symmetry.space_group_name_H-M   'P 1'
#
loop_
_entity.id
_entity.type
_entity.pdbx_description
1 polymer ?
#
loop_
_entity_poly.entity_id
_entity_poly.type
_entity_poly.pdbx_seq_one_letter_code
_entity_poly.pdbx_strand_id
1 'polypeptide(L)'
;MDQEEGDVLRAAVRVFLLDDHEVIRCGLRELLQDSGTIEVVGEAARADEALRRIPAVRPDVVVLDARLPDGSGIEVCREIRSSLPSVACLILTSYDDGEALFVAIMAGAAGYVLKQSRGTDLIYAVHRVAQGQSLLGPAITANVLTRLREGPPATDPRWEALRRAE
;
A
#
# COMPACT_ATOMS: atom_id res chain seq x y z
N MET A 1 18.88 20.00 -21.31
CA MET A 1 18.58 18.72 -21.97
C MET A 1 19.11 17.54 -21.20
N ASP A 2 20.36 17.55 -20.78
CA ASP A 2 20.92 16.45 -20.01
C ASP A 2 20.25 16.28 -18.63
N GLN A 3 19.74 17.36 -18.07
CA GLN A 3 19.02 17.30 -16.80
C GLN A 3 17.66 16.62 -16.94
N GLU A 4 16.97 16.84 -18.07
CA GLU A 4 15.71 16.19 -18.32
C GLU A 4 15.87 14.68 -18.53
N GLU A 5 16.90 14.27 -19.26
CA GLU A 5 17.23 12.86 -19.42
C GLU A 5 17.66 12.22 -18.10
N GLY A 6 18.45 12.93 -17.31
CA GLY A 6 18.84 12.49 -15.99
C GLY A 6 17.65 12.38 -15.05
N ASP A 7 16.71 13.31 -15.12
CA ASP A 7 15.51 13.30 -14.31
C ASP A 7 14.56 12.17 -14.74
N VAL A 8 14.43 11.91 -16.03
CA VAL A 8 13.63 10.80 -16.53
C VAL A 8 14.23 9.47 -16.08
N LEU A 9 15.55 9.30 -16.13
CA LEU A 9 16.21 8.09 -15.66
C LEU A 9 16.14 7.94 -14.14
N ARG A 10 16.12 9.06 -13.40
CA ARG A 10 15.97 9.05 -11.94
C ARG A 10 14.52 9.00 -11.48
N ALA A 11 13.60 9.36 -12.39
CA ALA A 11 12.19 9.50 -12.05
C ALA A 11 11.44 8.18 -12.03
N ALA A 12 12.05 7.08 -12.49
CA ALA A 12 11.41 5.77 -12.43
C ALA A 12 11.25 5.34 -10.97
N VAL A 13 10.03 5.33 -10.50
CA VAL A 13 9.70 4.89 -9.16
C VAL A 13 9.76 3.36 -9.13
N ARG A 14 10.52 2.81 -8.19
CA ARG A 14 10.68 1.36 -8.04
C ARG A 14 9.59 0.84 -7.11
N VAL A 15 8.78 -0.07 -7.63
CA VAL A 15 7.60 -0.57 -6.93
C VAL A 15 7.69 -2.07 -6.73
N PHE A 16 7.35 -2.53 -5.53
CA PHE A 16 7.15 -3.94 -5.23
C PHE A 16 5.66 -4.20 -5.05
N LEU A 17 5.13 -5.25 -5.67
CA LEU A 17 3.71 -5.61 -5.62
C LEU A 17 3.50 -6.82 -4.74
N LEU A 18 2.55 -6.72 -3.81
CA LEU A 18 2.14 -7.85 -2.97
C LEU A 18 0.63 -8.05 -3.11
N ASP A 19 0.25 -9.09 -3.85
CA ASP A 19 -1.14 -9.46 -4.10
C ASP A 19 -1.18 -10.95 -4.41
N ASP A 20 -2.08 -11.68 -3.76
CA ASP A 20 -2.22 -13.13 -3.95
C ASP A 20 -2.98 -13.50 -5.24
N HIS A 21 -3.63 -12.55 -5.89
CA HIS A 21 -4.35 -12.76 -7.14
C HIS A 21 -3.42 -12.56 -8.33
N GLU A 22 -2.98 -13.64 -8.95
CA GLU A 22 -2.02 -13.57 -10.06
C GLU A 22 -2.50 -12.69 -11.20
N VAL A 23 -3.77 -12.81 -11.59
CA VAL A 23 -4.33 -12.03 -12.70
C VAL A 23 -4.33 -10.53 -12.36
N ILE A 24 -4.73 -10.18 -11.15
CA ILE A 24 -4.74 -8.79 -10.68
C ILE A 24 -3.30 -8.26 -10.62
N ARG A 25 -2.38 -9.04 -10.07
CA ARG A 25 -0.98 -8.64 -9.96
C ARG A 25 -0.35 -8.40 -11.33
N CYS A 26 -0.62 -9.29 -12.30
CA CYS A 26 -0.14 -9.11 -13.67
C CYS A 26 -0.71 -7.85 -14.31
N GLY A 27 -2.00 -7.59 -14.11
CA GLY A 27 -2.64 -6.38 -14.61
C GLY A 27 -2.07 -5.12 -14.00
N LEU A 28 -1.80 -5.12 -12.69
CA LEU A 28 -1.18 -4.01 -12.01
C LEU A 28 0.23 -3.75 -12.53
N ARG A 29 1.00 -4.80 -12.72
CA ARG A 29 2.35 -4.67 -13.26
C ARG A 29 2.34 -4.03 -14.64
N GLU A 30 1.49 -4.51 -15.54
CA GLU A 30 1.38 -3.94 -16.89
C GLU A 30 0.95 -2.47 -16.84
N LEU A 31 -0.06 -2.17 -16.04
CA LEU A 31 -0.56 -0.83 -15.87
C LEU A 31 0.53 0.13 -15.40
N LEU A 32 1.26 -0.26 -14.37
CA LEU A 32 2.28 0.60 -13.78
C LEU A 32 3.47 0.77 -14.74
N GLN A 33 3.93 -0.28 -15.38
CA GLN A 33 5.05 -0.22 -16.32
C GLN A 33 4.70 0.52 -17.60
N ASP A 34 3.47 0.41 -18.08
CA ASP A 34 3.02 1.12 -19.28
C ASP A 34 3.01 2.65 -19.08
N SER A 35 2.98 3.11 -17.84
CA SER A 35 3.08 4.55 -17.56
C SER A 35 4.41 5.16 -17.99
N GLY A 36 5.45 4.33 -18.14
CA GLY A 36 6.80 4.77 -18.48
C GLY A 36 7.55 5.44 -17.34
N THR A 37 6.91 5.60 -16.18
CA THR A 37 7.48 6.32 -15.04
C THR A 37 7.65 5.45 -13.81
N ILE A 38 7.22 4.18 -13.89
CA ILE A 38 7.29 3.23 -12.79
C ILE A 38 7.93 1.93 -13.28
N GLU A 39 8.84 1.39 -12.47
CA GLU A 39 9.44 0.10 -12.69
C GLU A 39 9.01 -0.86 -11.58
N VAL A 40 8.40 -1.98 -11.95
CA VAL A 40 8.05 -3.03 -10.99
C VAL A 40 9.28 -3.90 -10.78
N VAL A 41 9.88 -3.79 -9.60
CA VAL A 41 11.16 -4.43 -9.28
C VAL A 41 11.01 -5.77 -8.57
N GLY A 42 9.80 -6.12 -8.17
CA GLY A 42 9.53 -7.41 -7.55
C GLY A 42 8.05 -7.61 -7.29
N GLU A 43 7.68 -8.86 -7.10
CA GLU A 43 6.31 -9.28 -6.83
C GLU A 43 6.31 -10.43 -5.83
N ALA A 44 5.26 -10.51 -5.05
CA ALA A 44 5.03 -11.63 -4.14
C ALA A 44 3.53 -11.89 -4.02
N ALA A 45 3.18 -13.13 -3.76
CA ALA A 45 1.80 -13.56 -3.54
C ALA A 45 1.49 -13.75 -2.05
N ARG A 46 2.51 -13.78 -1.19
CA ARG A 46 2.39 -14.11 0.21
C ARG A 46 3.17 -13.12 1.07
N ALA A 47 2.70 -12.91 2.28
CA ALA A 47 3.33 -11.99 3.21
C ALA A 47 4.76 -12.39 3.57
N ASP A 48 5.00 -13.68 3.85
CA ASP A 48 6.33 -14.16 4.22
C ASP A 48 7.35 -13.97 3.11
N GLU A 49 6.95 -14.21 1.86
CA GLU A 49 7.80 -13.99 0.69
C GLU A 49 8.16 -12.51 0.54
N ALA A 50 7.16 -11.63 0.69
CA ALA A 50 7.37 -10.18 0.61
C ALA A 50 8.36 -9.70 1.67
N LEU A 51 8.20 -10.15 2.90
CA LEU A 51 9.06 -9.75 4.02
C LEU A 51 10.51 -10.18 3.82
N ARG A 52 10.75 -11.28 3.11
CA ARG A 52 12.11 -11.72 2.77
C ARG A 52 12.71 -10.94 1.62
N ARG A 53 11.89 -10.62 0.61
CA ARG A 53 12.39 -10.04 -0.64
C ARG A 53 12.50 -8.52 -0.62
N ILE A 54 11.60 -7.85 0.05
CA ILE A 54 11.57 -6.38 0.07
C ILE A 54 12.87 -5.77 0.60
N PRO A 55 13.46 -6.26 1.71
CA PRO A 55 14.72 -5.71 2.19
C PRO A 55 15.88 -5.85 1.20
N ALA A 56 15.89 -6.92 0.40
CA ALA A 56 16.94 -7.14 -0.60
C ALA A 56 16.77 -6.24 -1.82
N VAL A 57 15.53 -5.98 -2.22
CA VAL A 57 15.21 -5.21 -3.41
C VAL A 57 15.22 -3.71 -3.13
N ARG A 58 14.81 -3.31 -1.94
CA ARG A 58 14.69 -1.90 -1.49
C ARG A 58 13.92 -1.03 -2.48
N PRO A 59 12.61 -1.30 -2.65
CA PRO A 59 11.78 -0.46 -3.52
C PRO A 59 11.54 0.92 -2.91
N ASP A 60 11.08 1.85 -3.72
CA ASP A 60 10.63 3.15 -3.23
C ASP A 60 9.23 3.05 -2.61
N VAL A 61 8.39 2.24 -3.23
CA VAL A 61 6.99 2.06 -2.82
C VAL A 61 6.64 0.58 -2.85
N VAL A 62 5.94 0.13 -1.82
CA VAL A 62 5.33 -1.21 -1.80
C VAL A 62 3.83 -1.04 -1.91
N VAL A 63 3.23 -1.67 -2.92
CA VAL A 63 1.77 -1.71 -3.07
C VAL A 63 1.30 -3.05 -2.51
N LEU A 64 0.50 -2.99 -1.47
CA LEU A 64 0.13 -4.15 -0.66
C LEU A 64 -1.37 -4.37 -0.71
N ASP A 65 -1.79 -5.60 -1.03
CA ASP A 65 -3.18 -5.99 -0.80
C ASP A 65 -3.41 -6.07 0.71
N ALA A 66 -4.52 -5.52 1.17
CA ALA A 66 -4.85 -5.52 2.60
C ALA A 66 -5.05 -6.94 3.15
N ARG A 67 -5.51 -7.87 2.32
CA ARG A 67 -5.83 -9.25 2.73
C ARG A 67 -5.00 -10.26 1.95
N LEU A 68 -4.28 -11.10 2.66
CA LEU A 68 -3.41 -12.13 2.10
C LEU A 68 -3.73 -13.49 2.73
N PRO A 69 -3.44 -14.61 2.01
CA PRO A 69 -3.77 -15.94 2.53
C PRO A 69 -3.01 -16.32 3.79
N ASP A 70 -1.78 -15.81 3.98
CA ASP A 70 -0.94 -16.15 5.14
C ASP A 70 -0.83 -15.00 6.13
N GLY A 71 -1.73 -14.02 6.04
CA GLY A 71 -1.71 -12.89 6.97
C GLY A 71 -2.36 -11.65 6.39
N SER A 72 -1.83 -10.52 6.74
CA SER A 72 -2.37 -9.21 6.35
C SER A 72 -1.28 -8.35 5.73
N GLY A 73 -1.62 -7.68 4.61
CA GLY A 73 -0.75 -6.68 4.03
C GLY A 73 -0.47 -5.53 4.98
N ILE A 74 -1.41 -5.28 5.89
CA ILE A 74 -1.25 -4.24 6.91
C ILE A 74 -0.14 -4.60 7.90
N GLU A 75 -0.02 -5.87 8.28
CA GLU A 75 1.10 -6.33 9.11
C GLU A 75 2.43 -6.22 8.39
N VAL A 76 2.44 -6.53 7.09
CA VAL A 76 3.63 -6.34 6.26
C VAL A 76 4.01 -4.85 6.24
N CYS A 77 3.04 -3.97 6.08
CA CYS A 77 3.26 -2.52 6.12
C CYS A 77 3.91 -2.11 7.45
N ARG A 78 3.39 -2.60 8.57
CA ARG A 78 3.93 -2.28 9.89
C ARG A 78 5.38 -2.70 10.01
N GLU A 79 5.73 -3.91 9.59
CA GLU A 79 7.10 -4.39 9.64
C GLU A 79 8.03 -3.61 8.71
N ILE A 80 7.58 -3.32 7.50
CA ILE A 80 8.36 -2.52 6.55
C ILE A 80 8.62 -1.13 7.13
N ARG A 81 7.60 -0.49 7.68
CA ARG A 81 7.76 0.84 8.27
C ARG A 81 8.71 0.85 9.45
N SER A 82 8.76 -0.24 10.21
CA SER A 82 9.67 -0.38 11.34
C SER A 82 11.11 -0.59 10.91
N SER A 83 11.34 -1.46 9.92
CA SER A 83 12.69 -1.87 9.51
C SER A 83 13.25 -1.05 8.35
N LEU A 84 12.40 -0.52 7.48
CA LEU A 84 12.78 0.24 6.29
C LEU A 84 11.93 1.51 6.19
N PRO A 85 12.15 2.50 7.07
CA PRO A 85 11.28 3.67 7.14
C PRO A 85 11.29 4.55 5.88
N SER A 86 12.26 4.38 5.00
CA SER A 86 12.32 5.11 3.73
C SER A 86 11.39 4.53 2.67
N VAL A 87 10.89 3.30 2.86
CA VAL A 87 9.98 2.66 1.92
C VAL A 87 8.54 3.10 2.24
N ALA A 88 7.85 3.66 1.26
CA ALA A 88 6.46 4.05 1.41
C ALA A 88 5.55 2.85 1.15
N CYS A 89 4.51 2.71 1.93
CA CYS A 89 3.54 1.64 1.78
C CYS A 89 2.20 2.20 1.34
N LEU A 90 1.64 1.61 0.29
CA LEU A 90 0.34 1.97 -0.27
C LEU A 90 -0.55 0.75 -0.22
N ILE A 91 -1.67 0.84 0.47
CA ILE A 91 -2.57 -0.29 0.69
C ILE A 91 -3.66 -0.32 -0.39
N LEU A 92 -3.84 -1.48 -1.01
CA LEU A 92 -4.98 -1.75 -1.88
C LEU A 92 -6.08 -2.41 -1.07
N THR A 93 -7.28 -1.87 -1.15
CA THR A 93 -8.41 -2.36 -0.37
C THR A 93 -9.71 -2.28 -1.16
N SER A 94 -10.72 -3.00 -0.70
CA SER A 94 -12.05 -2.97 -1.29
C SER A 94 -12.83 -1.76 -0.77
N TYR A 95 -13.82 -1.34 -1.54
CA TYR A 95 -14.61 -0.13 -1.32
C TYR A 95 -15.24 -0.03 0.07
N ASP A 96 -15.72 -1.14 0.60
CA ASP A 96 -16.50 -1.18 1.84
C ASP A 96 -15.69 -1.60 3.08
N ASP A 97 -14.37 -1.59 3.00
CA ASP A 97 -13.52 -2.01 4.11
C ASP A 97 -12.93 -0.80 4.85
N GLY A 98 -13.81 -0.07 5.55
CA GLY A 98 -13.41 1.09 6.33
C GLY A 98 -12.50 0.75 7.51
N GLU A 99 -12.57 -0.47 8.03
CA GLU A 99 -11.70 -0.91 9.10
C GLU A 99 -10.30 -1.16 8.60
N ALA A 100 -10.15 -1.70 7.39
CA ALA A 100 -8.83 -1.85 6.79
C ALA A 100 -8.15 -0.49 6.62
N LEU A 101 -8.90 0.54 6.27
CA LEU A 101 -8.38 1.91 6.19
C LEU A 101 -7.84 2.37 7.55
N PHE A 102 -8.63 2.20 8.60
CA PHE A 102 -8.23 2.60 9.96
C PHE A 102 -6.94 1.89 10.38
N VAL A 103 -6.89 0.58 10.21
CA VAL A 103 -5.73 -0.22 10.63
C VAL A 103 -4.50 0.11 9.77
N ALA A 104 -4.69 0.39 8.47
CA ALA A 104 -3.61 0.80 7.58
C ALA A 104 -2.97 2.11 8.04
N ILE A 105 -3.76 3.07 8.44
CA ILE A 105 -3.25 4.34 8.97
C ILE A 105 -2.44 4.09 10.24
N MET A 106 -2.95 3.25 11.14
CA MET A 106 -2.25 2.93 12.38
C MET A 106 -0.95 2.15 12.14
N ALA A 107 -0.86 1.42 11.04
CA ALA A 107 0.34 0.69 10.65
C ALA A 107 1.40 1.59 9.98
N GLY A 108 1.07 2.84 9.69
CA GLY A 108 1.99 3.79 9.09
C GLY A 108 1.95 3.83 7.56
N ALA A 109 0.87 3.38 6.93
CA ALA A 109 0.71 3.47 5.49
C ALA A 109 0.69 4.93 5.04
N ALA A 110 1.33 5.21 3.91
CA ALA A 110 1.34 6.55 3.32
C ALA A 110 0.02 6.88 2.63
N GLY A 111 -0.75 5.86 2.25
CA GLY A 111 -2.04 6.03 1.63
C GLY A 111 -2.72 4.70 1.37
N TYR A 112 -3.91 4.78 0.80
CA TYR A 112 -4.62 3.61 0.33
C TYR A 112 -5.27 3.93 -1.02
N VAL A 113 -5.52 2.89 -1.79
CA VAL A 113 -6.22 2.99 -3.07
C VAL A 113 -7.27 1.88 -3.12
N LEU A 114 -8.45 2.22 -3.57
CA LEU A 114 -9.50 1.24 -3.76
C LEU A 114 -9.21 0.41 -5.01
N LYS A 115 -9.43 -0.89 -4.92
CA LYS A 115 -9.23 -1.80 -6.06
C LYS A 115 -10.12 -1.44 -7.26
N GLN A 116 -11.24 -0.76 -7.00
CA GLN A 116 -12.16 -0.31 -8.03
C GLN A 116 -11.75 1.02 -8.66
N SER A 117 -10.70 1.66 -8.18
CA SER A 117 -10.22 2.94 -8.71
C SER A 117 -9.64 2.79 -10.10
N ARG A 118 -9.56 3.90 -10.81
CA ARG A 118 -8.94 3.94 -12.13
C ARG A 118 -7.43 3.70 -12.01
N GLY A 119 -6.84 3.13 -13.06
CA GLY A 119 -5.40 2.92 -13.10
C GLY A 119 -4.60 4.21 -12.96
N THR A 120 -5.11 5.33 -13.50
CA THR A 120 -4.47 6.64 -13.37
C THR A 120 -4.41 7.09 -11.91
N ASP A 121 -5.40 6.71 -11.09
CA ASP A 121 -5.40 7.04 -9.66
C ASP A 121 -4.29 6.29 -8.93
N LEU A 122 -4.07 5.03 -9.28
CA LEU A 122 -2.99 4.23 -8.70
C LEU A 122 -1.62 4.80 -9.07
N ILE A 123 -1.42 5.14 -10.34
CA ILE A 123 -0.16 5.73 -10.82
C ILE A 123 0.11 7.03 -10.08
N TYR A 124 -0.89 7.89 -9.97
CA TYR A 124 -0.78 9.15 -9.24
C TYR A 124 -0.41 8.91 -7.77
N ALA A 125 -1.10 7.97 -7.14
CA ALA A 125 -0.86 7.63 -5.73
C ALA A 125 0.57 7.14 -5.51
N VAL A 126 1.08 6.27 -6.39
CA VAL A 126 2.46 5.77 -6.31
C VAL A 126 3.46 6.92 -6.37
N HIS A 127 3.28 7.85 -7.31
CA HIS A 127 4.19 8.99 -7.43
C HIS A 127 4.15 9.89 -6.21
N ARG A 128 2.97 10.13 -5.67
CA ARG A 128 2.82 11.01 -4.50
C ARG A 128 3.48 10.41 -3.26
N VAL A 129 3.25 9.15 -2.97
CA VAL A 129 3.85 8.51 -1.79
C VAL A 129 5.35 8.31 -1.96
N ALA A 130 5.82 8.12 -3.18
CA ALA A 130 7.26 8.03 -3.47
C ALA A 130 7.98 9.34 -3.13
N GLN A 131 7.29 10.47 -3.20
CA GLN A 131 7.82 11.78 -2.85
C GLN A 131 7.74 12.08 -1.36
N GLY A 132 7.30 11.13 -0.56
CA GLY A 132 7.15 11.30 0.87
C GLY A 132 5.85 11.97 1.29
N GLN A 133 4.91 12.15 0.36
CA GLN A 133 3.62 12.77 0.67
C GLN A 133 2.64 11.73 1.18
N SER A 134 1.77 12.14 2.08
CA SER A 134 0.68 11.31 2.57
C SER A 134 -0.58 11.59 1.76
N LEU A 135 -1.26 10.52 1.33
CA LEU A 135 -2.55 10.63 0.65
C LEU A 135 -3.71 10.58 1.63
N LEU A 136 -3.41 10.55 2.93
CA LEU A 136 -4.42 10.56 3.97
C LEU A 136 -4.79 12.01 4.24
N GLY A 137 -5.89 12.46 3.64
CA GLY A 137 -6.35 13.85 3.78
C GLY A 137 -6.78 14.19 5.21
N PRO A 138 -6.93 15.49 5.52
CA PRO A 138 -7.35 15.93 6.85
C PRO A 138 -8.66 15.33 7.32
N ALA A 139 -9.62 15.12 6.43
CA ALA A 139 -10.91 14.54 6.79
C ALA A 139 -10.76 13.08 7.24
N ILE A 140 -9.92 12.30 6.55
CA ILE A 140 -9.65 10.91 6.91
C ILE A 140 -8.90 10.86 8.24
N THR A 141 -7.91 11.72 8.42
CA THR A 141 -7.16 11.83 9.66
C THR A 141 -8.08 12.19 10.83
N ALA A 142 -9.01 13.12 10.62
CA ALA A 142 -10.00 13.49 11.64
C ALA A 142 -10.89 12.31 12.00
N ASN A 143 -11.33 11.51 11.04
CA ASN A 143 -12.12 10.31 11.29
C ASN A 143 -11.35 9.29 12.12
N VAL A 144 -10.07 9.10 11.82
CA VAL A 144 -9.22 8.20 12.60
C VAL A 144 -9.09 8.69 14.05
N LEU A 145 -8.85 9.99 14.22
CA LEU A 145 -8.73 10.57 15.57
C LEU A 145 -10.04 10.42 16.34
N THR A 146 -11.18 10.60 15.68
CA THR A 146 -12.49 10.42 16.30
C THR A 146 -12.67 8.96 16.74
N ARG A 147 -12.32 8.00 15.89
CA ARG A 147 -12.40 6.58 16.24
C ARG A 147 -11.47 6.21 17.39
N LEU A 148 -10.29 6.81 17.45
CA LEU A 148 -9.37 6.59 18.56
C LEU A 148 -9.94 7.08 19.88
N ARG A 149 -10.68 8.20 19.88
CA ARG A 149 -11.31 8.74 21.08
C ARG A 149 -12.50 7.91 21.54
N GLU A 150 -13.30 7.42 20.58
CA GLU A 150 -14.51 6.65 20.87
C GLU A 150 -14.24 5.17 21.09
N GLY A 151 -13.10 4.70 20.61
CA GLY A 151 -12.79 3.29 20.60
C GLY A 151 -13.60 2.51 19.55
N PRO A 152 -13.30 1.22 19.35
CA PRO A 152 -14.08 0.41 18.41
C PRO A 152 -15.51 0.25 18.91
N PRO A 153 -16.52 0.33 18.01
CA PRO A 153 -17.90 0.08 18.42
C PRO A 153 -18.03 -1.35 18.97
N ALA A 154 -18.49 -1.47 20.19
CA ALA A 154 -18.57 -2.75 20.89
C ALA A 154 -19.52 -3.75 20.24
N THR A 155 -20.39 -3.27 19.33
CA THR A 155 -21.45 -4.05 18.72
C THR A 155 -21.23 -4.31 17.22
N ASP A 156 -20.09 -3.94 16.66
CA ASP A 156 -19.84 -4.16 15.23
C ASP A 156 -19.32 -5.58 15.00
N PRO A 157 -20.11 -6.45 14.29
CA PRO A 157 -19.70 -7.83 14.04
C PRO A 157 -18.39 -7.96 13.28
N ARG A 158 -18.02 -6.93 12.50
CA ARG A 158 -16.78 -6.94 11.73
C ARG A 158 -15.56 -6.85 12.62
N TRP A 159 -15.65 -6.12 13.74
CA TRP A 159 -14.58 -6.05 14.73
C TRP A 159 -14.36 -7.40 15.41
N GLU A 160 -15.44 -8.09 15.72
CA GLU A 160 -15.35 -9.42 16.30
C GLU A 160 -14.74 -10.42 15.30
N ALA A 161 -15.11 -10.31 14.04
CA ALA A 161 -14.53 -11.17 13.00
C ALA A 161 -13.03 -10.93 12.84
N LEU A 162 -12.58 -9.67 12.90
CA LEU A 162 -11.16 -9.33 12.86
C LEU A 162 -10.40 -9.89 14.06
N ARG A 163 -10.98 -9.83 15.25
CA ARG A 163 -10.38 -10.40 16.46
C ARG A 163 -10.24 -11.91 16.38
N ARG A 164 -11.22 -12.58 15.77
CA ARG A 164 -11.19 -14.04 15.60
C ARG A 164 -10.18 -14.47 14.54
N ALA A 165 -9.92 -13.62 13.56
CA ALA A 165 -8.97 -13.91 12.49
C ALA A 165 -7.51 -13.77 12.95
N GLU A 166 -7.29 -13.10 14.06
CA GLU A 166 -6.00 -13.05 14.72
C GLU A 166 -5.80 -14.29 15.59
#